data_3c1bacd603fc1764ecbba31933334a3c
#
_entry.id   3c1bacd603fc1764ecbba31933334a3c
#
_cell.length_a   1.000
_cell.length_b   1.000
_cell.length_c   1.000
_cell.angle_alpha   90.00
_cell.angle_beta   90.00
_cell.angle_gamma   90.00
#
_symmetry.space_group_name_H-M   'P 1'
#
loop_
_entity.id
_entity.type
_entity.pdbx_description
1 polymer ?
#
loop_
_entity_poly.entity_id
_entity_poly.type
_entity_poly.pdbx_seq_one_letter_code
_entity_poly.pdbx_strand_id
1 'polypeptide(L)'
;MNKLFIFVAALGLAASVSAQQKLVPAQSEIAFTVKQMGVPLDGKFSKFDAQLAFDVKKPEAGKIAFSIDLGSAAVGDAETTQELKKPEWFNQAKFPTATFSSTVIKSMGPGKLEVAGTLTIKGNAKPVVVPVTLAPGAAGVTIAQGSFNIKRVDFKIGEGDWADVSIVANDVIVKFKLALTGV
;
A
#
# COMPACT_ATOMS: atom_id res chain seq x y z
N MET A 1 24.37 68.81 4.60
CA MET A 1 24.88 67.51 4.01
C MET A 1 24.25 66.38 4.78
N ASN A 2 23.06 65.91 4.35
CA ASN A 2 22.32 64.83 4.99
C ASN A 2 22.70 63.49 4.35
N LYS A 3 23.31 62.58 5.10
CA LYS A 3 23.58 61.20 4.66
C LYS A 3 22.37 60.35 5.03
N LEU A 4 21.62 59.94 4.04
CA LEU A 4 20.50 58.99 4.14
C LEU A 4 21.09 57.58 4.13
N PHE A 5 21.02 56.86 5.27
CA PHE A 5 21.35 55.44 5.34
C PHE A 5 20.12 54.59 4.94
N ILE A 6 20.19 53.95 3.79
CA ILE A 6 19.20 52.98 3.35
C ILE A 6 19.55 51.65 4.00
N PHE A 7 18.72 51.19 4.93
CA PHE A 7 18.79 49.88 5.53
C PHE A 7 18.04 48.87 4.62
N VAL A 8 18.76 48.09 3.84
CA VAL A 8 18.17 47.00 3.06
C VAL A 8 17.97 45.81 3.98
N ALA A 9 16.73 45.58 4.41
CA ALA A 9 16.33 44.38 5.14
C ALA A 9 16.23 43.20 4.15
N ALA A 10 17.21 42.35 4.11
CA ALA A 10 17.15 41.09 3.37
C ALA A 10 16.19 40.11 4.10
N LEU A 11 14.96 40.00 3.62
CA LEU A 11 14.03 38.94 4.03
C LEU A 11 14.54 37.63 3.48
N GLY A 12 15.21 36.83 4.30
CA GLY A 12 15.57 35.45 3.99
C GLY A 12 14.30 34.58 3.95
N LEU A 13 13.85 34.17 2.76
CA LEU A 13 12.87 33.09 2.62
C LEU A 13 13.55 31.80 3.06
N ALA A 14 13.25 31.33 4.28
CA ALA A 14 13.56 29.99 4.70
C ALA A 14 12.63 29.05 3.94
N ALA A 15 13.09 28.51 2.81
CA ALA A 15 12.43 27.41 2.14
C ALA A 15 12.48 26.19 3.09
N SER A 16 11.35 25.80 3.64
CA SER A 16 11.22 24.56 4.40
C SER A 16 11.48 23.40 3.43
N VAL A 17 12.66 22.81 3.49
CA VAL A 17 12.98 21.55 2.80
C VAL A 17 12.16 20.48 3.46
N SER A 18 10.97 20.18 2.93
CA SER A 18 10.22 18.99 3.32
C SER A 18 11.02 17.78 2.82
N ALA A 19 11.45 16.92 3.73
CA ALA A 19 12.10 15.68 3.36
C ALA A 19 11.16 14.87 2.48
N GLN A 20 11.64 14.41 1.32
CA GLN A 20 10.83 13.61 0.40
C GLN A 20 10.46 12.29 1.08
N GLN A 21 9.17 12.04 1.20
CA GLN A 21 8.65 10.80 1.77
C GLN A 21 8.94 9.63 0.83
N LYS A 22 9.48 8.55 1.37
CA LYS A 22 9.86 7.37 0.59
C LYS A 22 9.55 6.08 1.33
N LEU A 23 9.14 5.09 0.55
CA LEU A 23 9.12 3.70 0.98
C LEU A 23 10.56 3.14 1.02
N VAL A 24 10.86 2.29 2.00
CA VAL A 24 12.10 1.51 2.10
C VAL A 24 11.76 0.04 1.82
N PRO A 25 11.78 -0.41 0.55
CA PRO A 25 11.29 -1.75 0.19
C PRO A 25 12.00 -2.88 0.92
N ALA A 26 13.31 -2.78 1.15
CA ALA A 26 14.10 -3.79 1.85
C ALA A 26 13.69 -4.03 3.32
N GLN A 27 12.94 -3.10 3.92
CA GLN A 27 12.43 -3.17 5.29
C GLN A 27 10.89 -3.26 5.31
N SER A 28 10.28 -3.51 4.16
CA SER A 28 8.83 -3.50 3.96
C SER A 28 8.35 -4.86 3.47
N GLU A 29 7.11 -5.20 3.82
CA GLU A 29 6.48 -6.45 3.45
C GLU A 29 5.00 -6.21 3.11
N ILE A 30 4.53 -6.88 2.05
CA ILE A 30 3.12 -7.04 1.73
C ILE A 30 2.86 -8.53 1.57
N ALA A 31 1.99 -9.06 2.42
CA ALA A 31 1.64 -10.47 2.48
C ALA A 31 0.12 -10.66 2.37
N PHE A 32 -0.30 -11.85 2.02
CA PHE A 32 -1.71 -12.24 2.01
C PHE A 32 -1.89 -13.67 2.51
N THR A 33 -3.05 -13.96 3.08
CA THR A 33 -3.46 -15.30 3.50
C THR A 33 -4.82 -15.61 2.89
N VAL A 34 -4.94 -16.73 2.22
CA VAL A 34 -6.19 -17.30 1.73
C VAL A 34 -6.34 -18.72 2.29
N LYS A 35 -7.57 -19.22 2.42
CA LYS A 35 -7.79 -20.63 2.78
C LYS A 35 -8.08 -21.45 1.52
N GLN A 36 -7.38 -22.55 1.34
CA GLN A 36 -7.67 -23.55 0.33
C GLN A 36 -8.10 -24.84 1.03
N MET A 37 -9.32 -25.31 0.76
CA MET A 37 -9.93 -26.45 1.43
C MET A 37 -9.84 -26.37 2.97
N GLY A 38 -10.02 -25.14 3.51
CA GLY A 38 -9.94 -24.86 4.94
C GLY A 38 -8.52 -24.64 5.50
N VAL A 39 -7.47 -24.97 4.74
CA VAL A 39 -6.06 -24.82 5.15
C VAL A 39 -5.56 -23.44 4.77
N PRO A 40 -4.97 -22.66 5.70
CA PRO A 40 -4.35 -21.37 5.38
C PRO A 40 -3.17 -21.55 4.42
N LEU A 41 -3.14 -20.72 3.38
CA LEU A 41 -2.09 -20.62 2.40
C LEU A 41 -1.59 -19.19 2.41
N ASP A 42 -0.33 -18.99 2.80
CA ASP A 42 0.30 -17.68 2.89
C ASP A 42 1.08 -17.36 1.62
N GLY A 43 0.98 -16.11 1.19
CA GLY A 43 1.74 -15.57 0.07
C GLY A 43 2.25 -14.17 0.35
N LYS A 44 3.17 -13.70 -0.50
CA LYS A 44 3.76 -12.36 -0.41
C LYS A 44 4.08 -11.80 -1.77
N PHE A 45 4.21 -10.47 -1.82
CA PHE A 45 4.72 -9.74 -2.98
C PHE A 45 6.12 -9.22 -2.66
N SER A 46 7.08 -9.43 -3.57
CA SER A 46 8.47 -8.99 -3.40
C SER A 46 8.78 -7.67 -4.11
N LYS A 47 7.89 -7.19 -5.00
CA LYS A 47 8.07 -5.93 -5.74
C LYS A 47 6.84 -5.06 -5.62
N PHE A 48 7.01 -3.92 -5.01
CA PHE A 48 5.99 -2.88 -4.84
C PHE A 48 6.65 -1.52 -4.62
N ASP A 49 5.91 -0.46 -4.89
CA ASP A 49 6.34 0.91 -4.68
C ASP A 49 5.20 1.76 -4.12
N ALA A 50 5.55 2.90 -3.52
CA ALA A 50 4.61 3.84 -2.95
C ALA A 50 4.97 5.29 -3.29
N GLN A 51 3.95 6.06 -3.61
CA GLN A 51 4.01 7.51 -3.68
C GLN A 51 3.26 8.08 -2.48
N LEU A 52 3.96 8.87 -1.68
CA LEU A 52 3.47 9.40 -0.42
C LEU A 52 3.57 10.92 -0.44
N ALA A 53 2.46 11.59 -0.14
CA ALA A 53 2.38 13.02 0.14
C ALA A 53 1.48 13.17 1.36
N PHE A 54 2.05 13.04 2.58
CA PHE A 54 1.27 12.82 3.78
C PHE A 54 1.94 13.46 4.99
N ASP A 55 1.17 14.26 5.74
CA ASP A 55 1.58 14.82 7.02
C ASP A 55 0.80 14.16 8.15
N VAL A 56 1.49 13.52 9.08
CA VAL A 56 0.86 12.86 10.25
C VAL A 56 0.03 13.83 11.11
N LYS A 57 0.31 15.13 11.05
CA LYS A 57 -0.43 16.18 11.78
C LYS A 57 -1.69 16.66 11.04
N LYS A 58 -1.74 16.43 9.72
CA LYS A 58 -2.86 16.82 8.83
C LYS A 58 -3.12 15.72 7.80
N PRO A 59 -3.48 14.51 8.25
CA PRO A 59 -3.59 13.35 7.37
C PRO A 59 -4.66 13.49 6.29
N GLU A 60 -5.72 14.25 6.55
CA GLU A 60 -6.84 14.48 5.63
C GLU A 60 -6.44 15.20 4.33
N ALA A 61 -5.34 15.94 4.35
CA ALA A 61 -4.78 16.58 3.16
C ALA A 61 -3.85 15.65 2.37
N GLY A 62 -3.55 14.48 2.93
CA GLY A 62 -2.57 13.54 2.37
C GLY A 62 -3.08 12.77 1.15
N LYS A 63 -2.12 12.26 0.39
CA LYS A 63 -2.33 11.33 -0.74
C LYS A 63 -1.37 10.15 -0.59
N ILE A 64 -1.90 8.95 -0.80
CA ILE A 64 -1.15 7.70 -0.75
C ILE A 64 -1.52 6.90 -1.99
N ALA A 65 -0.51 6.46 -2.74
CA ALA A 65 -0.70 5.55 -3.85
C ALA A 65 0.31 4.41 -3.76
N PHE A 66 -0.14 3.19 -4.03
CA PHE A 66 0.69 1.98 -4.12
C PHE A 66 0.57 1.35 -5.49
N SER A 67 1.68 0.75 -5.91
CA SER A 67 1.79 -0.09 -7.10
C SER A 67 2.47 -1.40 -6.71
N ILE A 68 1.85 -2.53 -7.01
CA ILE A 68 2.32 -3.87 -6.65
C ILE A 68 2.46 -4.69 -7.93
N ASP A 69 3.66 -5.20 -8.20
CA ASP A 69 3.93 -6.11 -9.33
C ASP A 69 3.30 -7.48 -9.03
N LEU A 70 2.23 -7.83 -9.74
CA LEU A 70 1.53 -9.10 -9.57
C LEU A 70 2.40 -10.30 -9.97
N GLY A 71 3.38 -10.11 -10.86
CA GLY A 71 4.37 -11.14 -11.21
C GLY A 71 5.34 -11.47 -10.08
N SER A 72 5.41 -10.60 -9.05
CA SER A 72 6.25 -10.81 -7.88
C SER A 72 5.58 -11.61 -6.76
N ALA A 73 4.30 -12.01 -6.96
CA ALA A 73 3.59 -12.86 -6.02
C ALA A 73 4.30 -14.22 -5.86
N ALA A 74 4.46 -14.66 -4.62
CA ALA A 74 4.94 -15.98 -4.28
C ALA A 74 4.00 -16.59 -3.24
N VAL A 75 3.56 -17.84 -3.44
CA VAL A 75 2.66 -18.58 -2.55
C VAL A 75 2.98 -20.05 -2.59
N GLY A 76 3.03 -20.70 -1.44
CA GLY A 76 3.31 -22.13 -1.37
C GLY A 76 4.61 -22.52 -2.07
N ASP A 77 4.52 -23.39 -3.05
CA ASP A 77 5.63 -23.83 -3.89
C ASP A 77 5.73 -23.09 -5.24
N ALA A 78 6.72 -23.48 -6.05
CA ALA A 78 6.96 -22.83 -7.35
C ALA A 78 5.83 -23.08 -8.35
N GLU A 79 5.15 -24.25 -8.31
CA GLU A 79 4.05 -24.60 -9.22
C GLU A 79 2.83 -23.74 -8.91
N THR A 80 2.42 -23.67 -7.65
CA THR A 80 1.33 -22.81 -7.18
C THR A 80 1.61 -21.33 -7.47
N THR A 81 2.85 -20.89 -7.30
CA THR A 81 3.29 -19.53 -7.65
C THR A 81 3.13 -19.23 -9.15
N GLN A 82 3.44 -20.18 -10.05
CA GLN A 82 3.23 -20.01 -11.48
C GLN A 82 1.73 -19.99 -11.84
N GLU A 83 0.91 -20.79 -11.13
CA GLU A 83 -0.53 -20.81 -11.31
C GLU A 83 -1.15 -19.42 -11.10
N LEU A 84 -0.71 -18.68 -10.08
CA LEU A 84 -1.22 -17.32 -9.81
C LEU A 84 -1.05 -16.33 -10.98
N LYS A 85 -0.13 -16.57 -11.90
CA LYS A 85 0.12 -15.68 -13.04
C LYS A 85 -0.85 -15.91 -14.20
N LYS A 86 -1.52 -17.04 -14.22
CA LYS A 86 -2.43 -17.47 -15.30
C LYS A 86 -3.69 -16.57 -15.41
N PRO A 87 -4.40 -16.62 -16.58
CA PRO A 87 -5.61 -15.83 -16.82
C PRO A 87 -6.70 -16.00 -15.76
N GLU A 88 -6.89 -17.20 -15.22
CA GLU A 88 -7.89 -17.53 -14.21
C GLU A 88 -7.60 -16.82 -12.89
N TRP A 89 -6.33 -16.51 -12.60
CA TRP A 89 -5.88 -15.86 -11.38
C TRP A 89 -5.58 -14.37 -11.62
N PHE A 90 -4.33 -13.95 -11.53
CA PHE A 90 -3.99 -12.54 -11.71
C PHE A 90 -3.98 -12.08 -13.16
N ASN A 91 -3.87 -13.01 -14.12
CA ASN A 91 -3.70 -12.69 -15.55
C ASN A 91 -2.55 -11.67 -15.73
N GLN A 92 -1.40 -11.99 -15.18
CA GLN A 92 -0.24 -11.10 -15.05
C GLN A 92 0.23 -10.54 -16.39
N ALA A 93 0.08 -11.32 -17.48
CA ALA A 93 0.45 -10.86 -18.82
C ALA A 93 -0.41 -9.66 -19.28
N LYS A 94 -1.70 -9.62 -18.91
CA LYS A 94 -2.62 -8.54 -19.26
C LYS A 94 -2.69 -7.44 -18.18
N PHE A 95 -2.52 -7.82 -16.92
CA PHE A 95 -2.64 -6.95 -15.76
C PHE A 95 -1.40 -7.13 -14.87
N PRO A 96 -0.25 -6.55 -15.26
CA PRO A 96 1.01 -6.76 -14.54
C PRO A 96 1.01 -6.16 -13.13
N THR A 97 0.10 -5.20 -12.85
CA THR A 97 0.16 -4.39 -11.64
C THR A 97 -1.21 -4.31 -10.97
N ALA A 98 -1.23 -4.44 -9.65
CA ALA A 98 -2.33 -3.98 -8.81
C ALA A 98 -2.00 -2.58 -8.27
N THR A 99 -3.03 -1.73 -8.07
CA THR A 99 -2.85 -0.36 -7.57
C THR A 99 -3.82 -0.05 -6.46
N PHE A 100 -3.37 0.80 -5.53
CA PHE A 100 -4.23 1.43 -4.53
C PHE A 100 -4.04 2.95 -4.61
N SER A 101 -5.14 3.70 -4.52
CA SER A 101 -5.12 5.16 -4.42
C SER A 101 -6.05 5.60 -3.29
N SER A 102 -5.52 6.34 -2.31
CA SER A 102 -6.33 6.89 -1.23
C SER A 102 -7.30 7.96 -1.75
N THR A 103 -8.50 7.97 -1.20
CA THR A 103 -9.51 9.02 -1.40
C THR A 103 -9.64 9.90 -0.16
N VAL A 104 -9.62 9.28 1.02
CA VAL A 104 -9.72 9.95 2.31
C VAL A 104 -8.78 9.31 3.31
N ILE A 105 -8.07 10.11 4.08
CA ILE A 105 -7.27 9.66 5.21
C ILE A 105 -7.82 10.34 6.46
N LYS A 106 -8.20 9.55 7.47
CA LYS A 106 -8.71 10.05 8.75
C LYS A 106 -7.77 9.69 9.89
N SER A 107 -7.55 10.63 10.79
CA SER A 107 -6.92 10.33 12.09
C SER A 107 -7.93 9.63 13.01
N MET A 108 -7.53 8.50 13.57
CA MET A 108 -8.31 7.71 14.54
C MET A 108 -7.70 7.79 15.95
N GLY A 109 -6.83 8.78 16.17
CA GLY A 109 -6.09 8.98 17.40
C GLY A 109 -4.57 8.86 17.17
N PRO A 110 -3.74 9.04 18.21
CA PRO A 110 -2.30 9.03 18.10
C PRO A 110 -1.78 7.76 17.40
N GLY A 111 -1.06 7.93 16.29
CA GLY A 111 -0.46 6.84 15.51
C GLY A 111 -1.48 5.90 14.82
N LYS A 112 -2.76 6.25 14.75
CA LYS A 112 -3.79 5.43 14.11
C LYS A 112 -4.49 6.21 13.00
N LEU A 113 -4.60 5.58 11.84
CA LEU A 113 -5.26 6.15 10.68
C LEU A 113 -6.30 5.15 10.11
N GLU A 114 -7.33 5.70 9.49
CA GLU A 114 -8.20 4.99 8.58
C GLU A 114 -8.00 5.55 7.18
N VAL A 115 -7.55 4.71 6.24
CA VAL A 115 -7.27 5.11 4.86
C VAL A 115 -8.32 4.47 3.96
N ALA A 116 -9.29 5.26 3.52
CA ALA A 116 -10.23 4.85 2.47
C ALA A 116 -9.61 5.10 1.10
N GLY A 117 -9.86 4.22 0.16
CA GLY A 117 -9.33 4.34 -1.19
C GLY A 117 -9.91 3.34 -2.17
N THR A 118 -9.39 3.35 -3.37
CA THR A 118 -9.74 2.41 -4.43
C THR A 118 -8.58 1.44 -4.66
N LEU A 119 -8.85 0.16 -4.47
CA LEU A 119 -7.97 -0.94 -4.83
C LEU A 119 -8.38 -1.47 -6.21
N THR A 120 -7.43 -1.57 -7.12
CA THR A 120 -7.64 -2.13 -8.46
C THR A 120 -6.75 -3.35 -8.66
N ILE A 121 -7.36 -4.51 -8.90
CA ILE A 121 -6.66 -5.76 -9.23
C ILE A 121 -7.32 -6.35 -10.47
N LYS A 122 -6.52 -6.84 -11.41
CA LYS A 122 -7.01 -7.47 -12.66
C LYS A 122 -8.04 -6.58 -13.38
N GLY A 123 -7.83 -5.25 -13.38
CA GLY A 123 -8.72 -4.27 -14.01
C GLY A 123 -10.04 -3.99 -13.26
N ASN A 124 -10.29 -4.65 -12.13
CA ASN A 124 -11.49 -4.44 -11.33
C ASN A 124 -11.16 -3.51 -10.15
N ALA A 125 -11.84 -2.37 -10.09
CA ALA A 125 -11.68 -1.35 -9.06
C ALA A 125 -12.75 -1.51 -7.98
N LYS A 126 -12.35 -1.56 -6.71
CA LYS A 126 -13.25 -1.67 -5.55
C LYS A 126 -12.85 -0.70 -4.45
N PRO A 127 -13.81 -0.08 -3.76
CA PRO A 127 -13.53 0.71 -2.58
C PRO A 127 -13.07 -0.22 -1.44
N VAL A 128 -12.05 0.21 -0.72
CA VAL A 128 -11.55 -0.46 0.49
C VAL A 128 -11.25 0.55 1.58
N VAL A 129 -11.35 0.10 2.83
CA VAL A 129 -10.96 0.89 4.01
C VAL A 129 -9.86 0.12 4.73
N VAL A 130 -8.73 0.76 4.91
CA VAL A 130 -7.51 0.15 5.44
C VAL A 130 -7.16 0.80 6.78
N PRO A 131 -7.27 0.08 7.91
CA PRO A 131 -6.75 0.54 9.19
C PRO A 131 -5.22 0.50 9.17
N VAL A 132 -4.59 1.59 9.60
CA VAL A 132 -3.13 1.74 9.62
C VAL A 132 -2.69 2.19 11.00
N THR A 133 -1.68 1.52 11.55
CA THR A 133 -0.97 1.95 12.75
C THR A 133 0.42 2.43 12.37
N LEU A 134 0.76 3.63 12.81
CA LEU A 134 2.08 4.23 12.67
C LEU A 134 2.86 4.07 13.97
N ALA A 135 4.10 3.62 13.89
CA ALA A 135 5.00 3.49 15.02
C ALA A 135 6.41 3.95 14.65
N PRO A 136 7.17 4.54 15.59
CA PRO A 136 8.58 4.82 15.37
C PRO A 136 9.35 3.53 15.09
N GLY A 137 10.19 3.54 14.06
CA GLY A 137 11.17 2.51 13.76
C GLY A 137 12.58 2.97 14.07
N ALA A 138 13.56 2.16 13.68
CA ALA A 138 14.98 2.50 13.83
C ALA A 138 15.41 3.59 12.84
N ALA A 139 16.45 4.36 13.17
CA ALA A 139 17.11 5.32 12.27
C ALA A 139 16.18 6.34 11.59
N GLY A 140 15.16 6.84 12.30
CA GLY A 140 14.23 7.85 11.76
C GLY A 140 13.22 7.32 10.75
N VAL A 141 13.05 6.01 10.70
CA VAL A 141 12.01 5.34 9.91
C VAL A 141 10.70 5.35 10.70
N THR A 142 9.57 5.55 10.01
CA THR A 142 8.22 5.29 10.54
C THR A 142 7.72 3.97 9.98
N ILE A 143 7.24 3.09 10.85
CA ILE A 143 6.61 1.82 10.45
C ILE A 143 5.11 2.04 10.35
N ALA A 144 4.56 1.84 9.15
CA ALA A 144 3.13 1.78 8.90
C ALA A 144 2.71 0.32 8.74
N GLN A 145 1.78 -0.15 9.55
CA GLN A 145 1.32 -1.53 9.49
C GLN A 145 -0.20 -1.63 9.59
N GLY A 146 -0.75 -2.66 8.98
CA GLY A 146 -2.18 -2.91 9.01
C GLY A 146 -2.58 -4.24 8.39
N SER A 147 -3.87 -4.53 8.49
CA SER A 147 -4.48 -5.71 7.89
C SER A 147 -5.91 -5.39 7.49
N PHE A 148 -6.34 -5.88 6.33
CA PHE A 148 -7.71 -5.74 5.84
C PHE A 148 -8.10 -6.94 4.99
N ASN A 149 -9.41 -7.15 4.83
CA ASN A 149 -9.93 -8.24 4.01
C ASN A 149 -10.36 -7.72 2.64
N ILE A 150 -10.13 -8.54 1.62
CA ILE A 150 -10.75 -8.40 0.31
C ILE A 150 -11.51 -9.68 -0.05
N LYS A 151 -12.47 -9.55 -0.95
CA LYS A 151 -13.16 -10.69 -1.57
C LYS A 151 -12.52 -10.94 -2.94
N ARG A 152 -11.81 -12.08 -3.12
CA ARG A 152 -11.09 -12.37 -4.37
C ARG A 152 -11.99 -12.37 -5.61
N VAL A 153 -13.22 -12.85 -5.45
CA VAL A 153 -14.20 -12.93 -6.55
C VAL A 153 -14.59 -11.54 -7.06
N ASP A 154 -14.62 -10.51 -6.21
CA ASP A 154 -14.88 -9.12 -6.60
C ASP A 154 -13.85 -8.56 -7.58
N PHE A 155 -12.65 -9.13 -7.58
CA PHE A 155 -11.55 -8.80 -8.49
C PHE A 155 -11.37 -9.83 -9.61
N LYS A 156 -12.28 -10.80 -9.75
CA LYS A 156 -12.17 -11.90 -10.70
C LYS A 156 -10.90 -12.73 -10.56
N ILE A 157 -10.44 -12.91 -9.33
CA ILE A 157 -9.29 -13.75 -8.99
C ILE A 157 -9.81 -15.17 -8.70
N GLY A 158 -9.34 -16.17 -9.44
CA GLY A 158 -9.85 -17.54 -9.43
C GLY A 158 -11.16 -17.66 -10.20
N GLU A 159 -11.10 -17.58 -11.52
CA GLU A 159 -12.22 -17.79 -12.43
C GLU A 159 -12.28 -19.26 -12.89
N GLY A 160 -13.35 -19.64 -13.61
CA GLY A 160 -13.57 -21.01 -14.06
C GLY A 160 -13.75 -21.97 -12.89
N ASP A 161 -13.03 -23.09 -12.90
CA ASP A 161 -13.10 -24.12 -11.84
C ASP A 161 -12.68 -23.59 -10.47
N TRP A 162 -11.90 -22.52 -10.42
CA TRP A 162 -11.47 -21.86 -9.18
C TRP A 162 -12.48 -20.87 -8.60
N ALA A 163 -13.61 -20.64 -9.28
CA ALA A 163 -14.66 -19.74 -8.79
C ALA A 163 -15.38 -20.32 -7.54
N ASP A 164 -15.30 -21.62 -7.33
CA ASP A 164 -15.89 -22.29 -6.15
C ASP A 164 -15.19 -21.84 -4.89
N VAL A 165 -15.93 -21.13 -4.04
CA VAL A 165 -15.42 -20.58 -2.78
C VAL A 165 -15.29 -21.64 -1.67
N SER A 166 -15.79 -22.85 -1.88
CA SER A 166 -15.57 -23.99 -0.99
C SER A 166 -14.17 -24.60 -1.18
N ILE A 167 -13.62 -24.51 -2.40
CA ILE A 167 -12.26 -24.96 -2.71
C ILE A 167 -11.24 -23.89 -2.28
N VAL A 168 -11.42 -22.65 -2.77
CA VAL A 168 -10.58 -21.51 -2.38
C VAL A 168 -11.48 -20.43 -1.79
N ALA A 169 -11.31 -20.12 -0.53
CA ALA A 169 -12.14 -19.15 0.19
C ALA A 169 -12.19 -17.80 -0.52
N ASN A 170 -13.36 -17.13 -0.48
CA ASN A 170 -13.52 -15.81 -1.07
C ASN A 170 -12.75 -14.73 -0.31
N ASP A 171 -12.66 -14.88 1.02
CA ASP A 171 -11.95 -13.94 1.89
C ASP A 171 -10.44 -14.13 1.78
N VAL A 172 -9.74 -13.04 1.48
CA VAL A 172 -8.28 -12.96 1.50
C VAL A 172 -7.88 -11.87 2.47
N ILE A 173 -7.07 -12.24 3.46
CA ILE A 173 -6.50 -11.30 4.43
C ILE A 173 -5.23 -10.72 3.82
N VAL A 174 -5.20 -9.42 3.62
CA VAL A 174 -3.99 -8.69 3.22
C VAL A 174 -3.36 -8.07 4.46
N LYS A 175 -2.05 -8.27 4.64
CA LYS A 175 -1.25 -7.70 5.73
C LYS A 175 -0.09 -6.91 5.14
N PHE A 176 0.27 -5.82 5.79
CA PHE A 176 1.45 -5.06 5.37
C PHE A 176 2.19 -4.49 6.58
N LYS A 177 3.49 -4.39 6.40
CA LYS A 177 4.41 -3.65 7.27
C LYS A 177 5.34 -2.86 6.36
N LEU A 178 5.23 -1.54 6.38
CA LEU A 178 5.93 -0.65 5.47
C LEU A 178 6.85 0.27 6.26
N ALA A 179 8.10 0.32 5.88
CA ALA A 179 9.09 1.23 6.44
C ALA A 179 9.13 2.50 5.57
N LEU A 180 8.89 3.65 6.19
CA LEU A 180 8.76 4.95 5.53
C LEU A 180 9.78 5.93 6.08
N THR A 181 10.41 6.72 5.23
CA THR A 181 11.26 7.86 5.61
C THR A 181 10.59 9.18 5.27
N GLY A 182 10.92 10.25 6.01
CA GLY A 182 10.36 11.58 5.79
C GLY A 182 8.90 11.76 6.25
N VAL A 183 8.38 10.81 7.05
CA VAL A 183 7.00 10.79 7.58
C VAL A 183 6.99 11.10 9.06
#